data_aeeee301ac89771852853e6132b0a26a
#
_entry.id   aeeee301ac89771852853e6132b0a26a
#
_cell.length_a   1.000
_cell.length_b   1.000
_cell.length_c   1.000
_cell.angle_alpha   90.00
_cell.angle_beta   90.00
_cell.angle_gamma   90.00
#
_symmetry.space_group_name_H-M   'P 1'
#
loop_
_entity.id
_entity.type
_entity.pdbx_description
1 polymer ?
#
loop_
_entity_poly.entity_id
_entity_poly.type
_entity_poly.pdbx_seq_one_letter_code
_entity_poly.pdbx_strand_id
1 'polypeptide(L)'
;MVRDFQAVIGTEIKKQMKKIPNAVIACVGGGSNAIGTFYPLIDTKTRIIGIEAGGKGVKTKLHSAPLSAGKKGVLHGMMTYLMQDKDGQISETHSISAGLDYPGVGPEHAYLKDENRVEYKAVTDAEVIDAFLILTRTEGIIPALESAHAIAHAIKISKKMKKTESIVVTLSGRGDKDIDIVKEYLSKQWPEYKKNLIS
;
A
#
# COMPACT_ATOMS: atom_id res chain seq x y z
N MET A 1 -9.19 16.98 -8.64
CA MET A 1 -10.51 16.33 -8.71
C MET A 1 -10.55 15.05 -7.88
N VAL A 2 -9.92 13.92 -8.26
CA VAL A 2 -9.93 12.68 -7.44
C VAL A 2 -9.42 12.95 -6.02
N ARG A 3 -8.27 13.59 -5.87
CA ARG A 3 -7.72 14.03 -4.59
C ARG A 3 -8.75 14.78 -3.75
N ASP A 4 -9.43 15.75 -4.33
CA ASP A 4 -10.33 16.64 -3.60
C ASP A 4 -11.56 15.90 -3.07
N PHE A 5 -12.10 14.94 -3.85
CA PHE A 5 -13.16 14.06 -3.38
C PHE A 5 -12.70 13.11 -2.27
N GLN A 6 -11.49 12.57 -2.39
CA GLN A 6 -10.93 11.64 -1.40
C GLN A 6 -10.36 12.34 -0.16
N ALA A 7 -10.11 13.65 -0.22
CA ALA A 7 -9.48 14.42 0.87
C ALA A 7 -10.32 14.45 2.16
N VAL A 8 -11.59 14.08 2.09
CA VAL A 8 -12.46 13.89 3.26
C VAL A 8 -11.81 12.95 4.29
N ILE A 9 -11.11 11.89 3.84
CA ILE A 9 -10.43 10.92 4.71
C ILE A 9 -9.41 11.61 5.62
N GLY A 10 -8.47 12.34 5.03
CA GLY A 10 -7.43 13.04 5.79
C GLY A 10 -7.98 14.19 6.64
N THR A 11 -9.04 14.86 6.16
CA THR A 11 -9.75 15.90 6.91
C THR A 11 -10.41 15.32 8.15
N GLU A 12 -11.07 14.17 8.03
CA GLU A 12 -11.69 13.48 9.17
C GLU A 12 -10.67 12.95 10.17
N ILE A 13 -9.52 12.43 9.70
CA ILE A 13 -8.41 12.06 10.59
C ILE A 13 -8.00 13.26 11.46
N LYS A 14 -7.79 14.43 10.86
CA LYS A 14 -7.45 15.65 11.62
C LYS A 14 -8.53 16.05 12.60
N LYS A 15 -9.80 15.88 12.26
CA LYS A 15 -10.94 16.24 13.10
C LYS A 15 -11.16 15.27 14.25
N GLN A 16 -10.99 13.97 13.99
CA GLN A 16 -11.31 12.92 14.97
C GLN A 16 -10.18 12.66 15.96
N MET A 17 -8.93 12.90 15.55
CA MET A 17 -7.79 12.69 16.43
C MET A 17 -7.55 13.90 17.33
N LYS A 18 -7.35 13.65 18.65
CA LYS A 18 -7.00 14.70 19.62
C LYS A 18 -5.65 15.35 19.33
N LYS A 19 -4.73 14.61 18.71
CA LYS A 19 -3.40 15.07 18.27
C LYS A 19 -3.16 14.57 16.85
N ILE A 20 -2.47 15.36 16.06
CA ILE A 20 -2.02 14.97 14.72
C ILE A 20 -1.17 13.70 14.86
N PRO A 21 -1.41 12.65 14.05
CA PRO A 21 -0.68 11.39 14.14
C PRO A 21 0.80 11.58 13.81
N ASN A 22 1.66 10.79 14.45
CA ASN A 22 3.10 10.79 14.15
C ASN A 22 3.39 10.22 12.75
N ALA A 23 2.62 9.21 12.34
CA ALA A 23 2.71 8.64 11.00
C ALA A 23 1.32 8.35 10.43
N VAL A 24 1.19 8.50 9.11
CA VAL A 24 0.04 8.03 8.34
C VAL A 24 0.53 7.15 7.19
N ILE A 25 -0.15 6.03 6.97
CA ILE A 25 0.24 5.00 6.02
C ILE A 25 -0.96 4.62 5.16
N ALA A 26 -0.77 4.55 3.84
CA ALA A 26 -1.77 4.06 2.91
C ALA A 26 -1.13 3.23 1.80
N CYS A 27 -1.87 2.27 1.24
CA CYS A 27 -1.43 1.54 0.06
C CYS A 27 -1.53 2.41 -1.19
N VAL A 28 -0.61 2.18 -2.14
CA VAL A 28 -0.50 2.95 -3.38
C VAL A 28 -0.43 2.00 -4.57
N GLY A 29 -1.52 1.97 -5.36
CA GLY A 29 -1.55 1.51 -6.73
C GLY A 29 -1.61 2.74 -7.63
N GLY A 30 -2.78 3.11 -8.17
CA GLY A 30 -2.99 4.44 -8.76
C GLY A 30 -2.87 5.57 -7.75
N GLY A 31 -3.12 5.32 -6.47
CA GLY A 31 -2.87 6.21 -5.35
C GLY A 31 -4.04 7.08 -4.91
N SER A 32 -5.26 6.80 -5.35
CA SER A 32 -6.46 7.59 -5.06
C SER A 32 -6.75 7.68 -3.55
N ASN A 33 -6.82 6.56 -2.84
CA ASN A 33 -7.03 6.53 -1.39
C ASN A 33 -5.89 7.22 -0.63
N ALA A 34 -4.67 6.97 -1.08
CA ALA A 34 -3.47 7.51 -0.44
C ALA A 34 -3.40 9.04 -0.56
N ILE A 35 -3.62 9.61 -1.75
CA ILE A 35 -3.57 11.06 -1.92
C ILE A 35 -4.69 11.76 -1.14
N GLY A 36 -5.88 11.15 -1.04
CA GLY A 36 -6.98 11.67 -0.23
C GLY A 36 -6.64 11.69 1.27
N THR A 37 -5.97 10.64 1.75
CA THR A 37 -5.47 10.58 3.12
C THR A 37 -4.35 11.59 3.37
N PHE A 38 -3.39 11.70 2.45
CA PHE A 38 -2.16 12.46 2.61
C PHE A 38 -2.36 13.96 2.46
N TYR A 39 -3.15 14.39 1.48
CA TYR A 39 -3.26 15.79 1.09
C TYR A 39 -3.60 16.73 2.25
N PRO A 40 -4.58 16.48 3.11
CA PRO A 40 -4.86 17.36 4.25
C PRO A 40 -3.77 17.35 5.32
N LEU A 41 -2.81 16.41 5.27
CA LEU A 41 -1.72 16.27 6.24
C LEU A 41 -0.37 16.76 5.70
N ILE A 42 -0.30 17.18 4.43
CA ILE A 42 0.97 17.56 3.78
C ILE A 42 1.68 18.68 4.55
N ASP A 43 0.96 19.68 5.03
CA ASP A 43 1.55 20.84 5.74
C ASP A 43 1.75 20.57 7.25
N THR A 44 1.58 19.35 7.70
CA THR A 44 1.80 18.97 9.10
C THR A 44 3.16 18.31 9.30
N LYS A 45 3.52 18.05 10.56
CA LYS A 45 4.73 17.29 10.91
C LYS A 45 4.55 15.77 10.81
N THR A 46 3.40 15.30 10.36
CA THR A 46 3.11 13.87 10.18
C THR A 46 4.08 13.26 9.17
N ARG A 47 4.68 12.15 9.54
CA ARG A 47 5.40 11.29 8.60
C ARG A 47 4.40 10.59 7.69
N ILE A 48 4.51 10.78 6.39
CA ILE A 48 3.56 10.25 5.41
C ILE A 48 4.25 9.16 4.60
N ILE A 49 3.62 7.98 4.52
CA ILE A 49 4.24 6.80 3.90
C ILE A 49 3.23 6.12 2.96
N GLY A 50 3.59 6.04 1.69
CA GLY A 50 2.87 5.25 0.68
C GLY A 50 3.48 3.86 0.52
N ILE A 51 2.66 2.82 0.48
CA ILE A 51 3.12 1.44 0.37
C ILE A 51 2.68 0.83 -0.95
N GLU A 52 3.66 0.44 -1.74
CA GLU A 52 3.51 -0.20 -3.04
C GLU A 52 3.64 -1.72 -2.94
N ALA A 53 3.14 -2.41 -3.97
CA ALA A 53 3.25 -3.86 -4.08
C ALA A 53 4.66 -4.28 -4.49
N GLY A 54 5.41 -4.82 -3.55
CA GLY A 54 6.73 -5.39 -3.77
C GLY A 54 6.70 -6.79 -4.39
N GLY A 55 5.51 -7.40 -4.52
CA GLY A 55 5.33 -8.69 -5.17
C GLY A 55 6.25 -9.78 -4.62
N LYS A 56 6.99 -10.43 -5.50
CA LYS A 56 8.01 -11.42 -5.13
C LYS A 56 9.34 -10.79 -4.69
N GLY A 57 9.37 -9.48 -4.57
CA GLY A 57 10.55 -8.69 -4.22
C GLY A 57 10.99 -7.77 -5.35
N VAL A 58 11.27 -6.52 -5.03
CA VAL A 58 11.63 -5.48 -6.01
C VAL A 58 12.81 -5.88 -6.91
N LYS A 59 13.76 -6.67 -6.37
CA LYS A 59 14.91 -7.14 -7.14
C LYS A 59 14.59 -8.24 -8.17
N THR A 60 13.43 -8.90 -8.04
CA THR A 60 13.01 -9.99 -8.94
C THR A 60 12.37 -9.51 -10.22
N LYS A 61 12.05 -8.22 -10.34
CA LYS A 61 11.24 -7.59 -11.38
C LYS A 61 9.75 -8.03 -11.38
N LEU A 62 9.34 -8.91 -10.49
CA LEU A 62 7.95 -9.34 -10.32
C LEU A 62 7.33 -8.53 -9.19
N HIS A 63 7.02 -7.26 -9.46
CA HIS A 63 6.44 -6.31 -8.52
C HIS A 63 5.70 -5.18 -9.26
N SER A 64 4.91 -4.38 -8.53
CA SER A 64 4.18 -3.20 -9.00
C SER A 64 4.51 -1.99 -8.13
N ALA A 65 5.79 -1.61 -8.10
CA ALA A 65 6.30 -0.55 -7.23
C ALA A 65 7.02 0.56 -8.05
N PRO A 66 6.27 1.33 -8.87
CA PRO A 66 6.87 2.34 -9.73
C PRO A 66 7.60 3.45 -8.98
N LEU A 67 7.10 3.90 -7.83
CA LEU A 67 7.78 4.93 -7.04
C LEU A 67 9.04 4.42 -6.35
N SER A 68 9.07 3.14 -5.96
CA SER A 68 10.23 2.55 -5.29
C SER A 68 11.32 2.10 -6.27
N ALA A 69 10.97 1.67 -7.48
CA ALA A 69 11.90 1.01 -8.42
C ALA A 69 11.70 1.36 -9.90
N GLY A 70 10.66 2.10 -10.24
CA GLY A 70 10.39 2.54 -11.61
C GLY A 70 11.23 3.75 -12.04
N LYS A 71 10.97 4.22 -13.24
CA LYS A 71 11.61 5.39 -13.84
C LYS A 71 10.56 6.42 -14.24
N LYS A 72 10.96 7.68 -14.38
CA LYS A 72 10.12 8.74 -14.93
C LYS A 72 9.79 8.46 -16.40
N GLY A 73 8.55 8.69 -16.77
CA GLY A 73 8.07 8.55 -18.13
C GLY A 73 6.62 9.00 -18.27
N VAL A 74 6.05 8.82 -19.46
CA VAL A 74 4.67 9.24 -19.74
C VAL A 74 3.78 8.03 -19.84
N LEU A 75 2.70 8.02 -19.05
CA LEU A 75 1.67 7.00 -19.08
C LEU A 75 0.29 7.69 -19.08
N HIS A 76 -0.59 7.31 -20.02
CA HIS A 76 -1.91 7.92 -20.17
C HIS A 76 -1.87 9.47 -20.27
N GLY A 77 -0.85 10.02 -20.94
CA GLY A 77 -0.68 11.46 -21.10
C GLY A 77 -0.15 12.20 -19.85
N MET A 78 0.24 11.48 -18.80
CA MET A 78 0.75 12.05 -17.56
C MET A 78 2.24 11.74 -17.38
N MET A 79 3.04 12.73 -17.01
CA MET A 79 4.40 12.51 -16.53
C MET A 79 4.33 11.94 -15.12
N THR A 80 4.91 10.74 -14.92
CA THR A 80 4.89 10.05 -13.63
C THR A 80 6.07 9.08 -13.51
N TYR A 81 6.09 8.27 -12.45
CA TYR A 81 6.93 7.09 -12.35
C TYR A 81 6.19 5.87 -12.87
N LEU A 82 6.86 5.04 -13.65
CA LEU A 82 6.27 3.81 -14.21
C LEU A 82 7.29 2.68 -14.30
N MET A 83 6.75 1.46 -14.35
CA MET A 83 7.50 0.26 -14.64
C MET A 83 7.74 0.21 -16.14
N GLN A 84 8.99 0.35 -16.56
CA GLN A 84 9.38 0.33 -17.98
C GLN A 84 10.74 -0.36 -18.17
N ASP A 85 10.90 -0.96 -19.32
CA ASP A 85 12.15 -1.58 -19.74
C ASP A 85 13.18 -0.53 -20.22
N LYS A 86 14.29 -1.01 -20.82
CA LYS A 86 15.35 -0.14 -21.35
C LYS A 86 14.91 0.67 -22.58
N ASP A 87 13.91 0.18 -23.30
CA ASP A 87 13.40 0.76 -24.55
C ASP A 87 12.16 1.67 -24.27
N GLY A 88 11.80 1.84 -22.99
CA GLY A 88 10.69 2.68 -22.56
C GLY A 88 9.32 2.01 -22.66
N GLN A 89 9.27 0.71 -22.99
CA GLN A 89 8.02 -0.04 -23.02
C GLN A 89 7.58 -0.40 -21.60
N ILE A 90 6.27 -0.41 -21.37
CA ILE A 90 5.69 -0.79 -20.07
C ILE A 90 6.05 -2.25 -19.79
N SER A 91 6.68 -2.48 -18.65
CA SER A 91 7.00 -3.83 -18.17
C SER A 91 5.78 -4.50 -17.56
N GLU A 92 5.73 -5.83 -17.62
CA GLU A 92 4.77 -6.61 -16.86
C GLU A 92 4.94 -6.33 -15.36
N THR A 93 3.82 -6.32 -14.66
CA THR A 93 3.74 -6.10 -13.22
C THR A 93 3.29 -7.37 -12.50
N HIS A 94 3.46 -7.41 -11.20
CA HIS A 94 2.96 -8.49 -10.36
C HIS A 94 2.61 -7.98 -8.97
N SER A 95 1.42 -8.33 -8.53
CA SER A 95 0.97 -8.18 -7.14
C SER A 95 -0.03 -9.28 -6.80
N ILE A 96 0.00 -9.78 -5.57
CA ILE A 96 -1.06 -10.65 -5.04
C ILE A 96 -2.40 -9.89 -4.94
N SER A 97 -2.36 -8.57 -4.88
CA SER A 97 -3.52 -7.68 -4.85
C SER A 97 -3.79 -7.12 -6.23
N ALA A 98 -4.94 -7.45 -6.81
CA ALA A 98 -5.33 -6.96 -8.13
C ALA A 98 -5.40 -5.42 -8.20
N GLY A 99 -5.83 -4.77 -7.12
CA GLY A 99 -5.94 -3.30 -7.07
C GLY A 99 -4.60 -2.56 -7.02
N LEU A 100 -3.49 -3.26 -6.72
CA LEU A 100 -2.14 -2.70 -6.75
C LEU A 100 -1.31 -3.21 -7.94
N ASP A 101 -1.85 -4.09 -8.77
CA ASP A 101 -1.15 -4.59 -9.96
C ASP A 101 -1.29 -3.62 -11.13
N TYR A 102 -0.50 -2.54 -11.06
CA TYR A 102 -0.56 -1.43 -12.02
C TYR A 102 0.85 -0.84 -12.24
N PRO A 103 1.26 -0.58 -13.50
CA PRO A 103 2.64 -0.20 -13.83
C PRO A 103 2.98 1.26 -13.53
N GLY A 104 2.02 2.09 -13.18
CA GLY A 104 2.19 3.53 -12.97
C GLY A 104 1.57 4.01 -11.66
N VAL A 105 1.57 5.33 -11.46
CA VAL A 105 1.00 5.97 -10.28
C VAL A 105 0.51 7.37 -10.64
N GLY A 106 -0.38 7.93 -9.83
CA GLY A 106 -0.85 9.31 -10.02
C GLY A 106 0.30 10.33 -9.99
N PRO A 107 0.30 11.34 -10.87
CA PRO A 107 1.41 12.30 -11.00
C PRO A 107 1.67 13.11 -9.73
N GLU A 108 0.67 13.33 -8.90
CA GLU A 108 0.82 14.03 -7.62
C GLU A 108 1.67 13.22 -6.63
N HIS A 109 1.59 11.88 -6.64
CA HIS A 109 2.50 11.02 -5.87
C HIS A 109 3.94 11.12 -6.38
N ALA A 110 4.13 11.21 -7.70
CA ALA A 110 5.45 11.41 -8.30
C ALA A 110 6.06 12.74 -7.83
N TYR A 111 5.28 13.81 -7.84
CA TYR A 111 5.67 15.11 -7.32
C TYR A 111 6.04 15.05 -5.82
N LEU A 112 5.17 14.48 -4.99
CA LEU A 112 5.40 14.38 -3.54
C LEU A 112 6.63 13.53 -3.19
N LYS A 113 6.97 12.53 -4.02
CA LYS A 113 8.22 11.79 -3.92
C LYS A 113 9.42 12.68 -4.22
N ASP A 114 9.39 13.42 -5.32
CA ASP A 114 10.48 14.30 -5.75
C ASP A 114 10.76 15.40 -4.72
N GLU A 115 9.70 15.94 -4.12
CA GLU A 115 9.78 16.91 -3.01
C GLU A 115 10.20 16.27 -1.67
N ASN A 116 10.43 14.97 -1.62
CA ASN A 116 10.73 14.22 -0.39
C ASN A 116 9.69 14.43 0.73
N ARG A 117 8.46 14.78 0.37
CA ARG A 117 7.40 15.00 1.36
C ARG A 117 6.71 13.71 1.77
N VAL A 118 6.66 12.73 0.90
CA VAL A 118 6.10 11.39 1.14
C VAL A 118 7.16 10.33 0.89
N GLU A 119 7.32 9.43 1.86
CA GLU A 119 8.15 8.24 1.71
C GLU A 119 7.37 7.16 0.96
N TYR A 120 8.01 6.49 0.01
CA TYR A 120 7.41 5.32 -0.64
C TYR A 120 8.26 4.09 -0.36
N LYS A 121 7.59 3.01 0.01
CA LYS A 121 8.19 1.72 0.36
C LYS A 121 7.40 0.60 -0.30
N ALA A 122 8.04 -0.52 -0.53
CA ALA A 122 7.41 -1.71 -1.05
C ALA A 122 7.40 -2.82 0.00
N VAL A 123 6.36 -3.65 0.00
CA VAL A 123 6.24 -4.86 0.82
C VAL A 123 5.93 -6.05 -0.07
N THR A 124 6.44 -7.22 0.29
CA THR A 124 6.29 -8.45 -0.50
C THR A 124 4.93 -9.11 -0.25
N ASP A 125 4.50 -9.96 -1.19
CA ASP A 125 3.27 -10.74 -1.07
C ASP A 125 3.21 -11.56 0.24
N ALA A 126 4.34 -12.15 0.65
CA ALA A 126 4.44 -12.88 1.91
C ALA A 126 4.13 -11.99 3.13
N GLU A 127 4.73 -10.80 3.17
CA GLU A 127 4.49 -9.84 4.26
C GLU A 127 3.04 -9.34 4.29
N VAL A 128 2.42 -9.25 3.12
CA VAL A 128 1.00 -8.85 2.99
C VAL A 128 0.09 -9.93 3.55
N ILE A 129 0.34 -11.21 3.22
CA ILE A 129 -0.45 -12.33 3.75
C ILE A 129 -0.29 -12.44 5.27
N ASP A 130 0.93 -12.29 5.80
CA ASP A 130 1.16 -12.27 7.24
C ASP A 130 0.37 -11.15 7.93
N ALA A 131 0.39 -9.95 7.38
CA ALA A 131 -0.35 -8.80 7.90
C ALA A 131 -1.86 -8.99 7.84
N PHE A 132 -2.38 -9.57 6.73
CA PHE A 132 -3.78 -9.95 6.58
C PHE A 132 -4.21 -10.91 7.70
N LEU A 133 -3.43 -11.97 7.94
CA LEU A 133 -3.73 -12.96 8.98
C LEU A 133 -3.61 -12.36 10.39
N ILE A 134 -2.61 -11.52 10.65
CA ILE A 134 -2.44 -10.86 11.95
C ILE A 134 -3.65 -9.99 12.25
N LEU A 135 -4.04 -9.07 11.36
CA LEU A 135 -5.18 -8.17 11.60
C LEU A 135 -6.48 -8.96 11.79
N THR A 136 -6.70 -9.98 10.96
CA THR A 136 -7.89 -10.82 11.06
C THR A 136 -7.98 -11.55 12.41
N ARG A 137 -6.86 -12.06 12.91
CA ARG A 137 -6.82 -12.82 14.18
C ARG A 137 -6.87 -11.92 15.42
N THR A 138 -6.24 -10.74 15.36
CA THR A 138 -6.14 -9.86 16.54
C THR A 138 -7.31 -8.92 16.67
N GLU A 139 -7.86 -8.43 15.57
CA GLU A 139 -8.88 -7.39 15.56
C GLU A 139 -10.23 -7.88 15.00
N GLY A 140 -10.30 -9.10 14.43
CA GLY A 140 -11.50 -9.60 13.77
C GLY A 140 -11.85 -8.87 12.47
N ILE A 141 -10.88 -8.14 11.90
CA ILE A 141 -11.06 -7.36 10.67
C ILE A 141 -10.37 -8.10 9.51
N ILE A 142 -11.13 -8.41 8.47
CA ILE A 142 -10.59 -8.97 7.23
C ILE A 142 -10.28 -7.80 6.28
N PRO A 143 -9.01 -7.36 6.16
CA PRO A 143 -8.66 -6.25 5.28
C PRO A 143 -8.62 -6.70 3.83
N ALA A 144 -8.89 -5.82 2.87
CA ALA A 144 -8.50 -6.07 1.49
C ALA A 144 -6.98 -6.26 1.38
N LEU A 145 -6.50 -7.08 0.44
CA LEU A 145 -5.06 -7.29 0.22
C LEU A 145 -4.33 -5.97 -0.08
N GLU A 146 -5.00 -5.03 -0.74
CA GLU A 146 -4.50 -3.68 -0.93
C GLU A 146 -4.13 -3.01 0.40
N SER A 147 -5.07 -2.97 1.34
CA SER A 147 -4.87 -2.36 2.65
C SER A 147 -3.88 -3.14 3.52
N ALA A 148 -3.81 -4.46 3.35
CA ALA A 148 -2.86 -5.31 4.06
C ALA A 148 -1.40 -4.93 3.78
N HIS A 149 -1.09 -4.34 2.60
CA HIS A 149 0.23 -3.75 2.32
C HIS A 149 0.57 -2.65 3.32
N ALA A 150 -0.36 -1.74 3.58
CA ALA A 150 -0.16 -0.66 4.53
C ALA A 150 -0.01 -1.19 5.97
N ILE A 151 -0.80 -2.20 6.35
CA ILE A 151 -0.70 -2.88 7.65
C ILE A 151 0.66 -3.56 7.82
N ALA A 152 1.16 -4.27 6.79
CA ALA A 152 2.46 -4.93 6.83
C ALA A 152 3.59 -3.94 7.18
N HIS A 153 3.56 -2.76 6.57
CA HIS A 153 4.56 -1.73 6.87
C HIS A 153 4.34 -1.10 8.24
N ALA A 154 3.09 -0.87 8.65
CA ALA A 154 2.77 -0.35 9.98
C ALA A 154 3.33 -1.25 11.09
N ILE A 155 3.17 -2.57 10.97
CA ILE A 155 3.74 -3.55 11.89
C ILE A 155 5.28 -3.43 11.96
N LYS A 156 5.94 -3.19 10.82
CA LYS A 156 7.41 -3.03 10.79
C LYS A 156 7.87 -1.78 11.54
N ILE A 157 7.24 -0.64 11.29
CA ILE A 157 7.68 0.62 11.90
C ILE A 157 7.25 0.75 13.34
N SER A 158 6.10 0.19 13.75
CA SER A 158 5.62 0.23 15.14
C SER A 158 6.63 -0.32 16.14
N LYS A 159 7.40 -1.34 15.75
CA LYS A 159 8.47 -1.94 16.58
C LYS A 159 9.58 -0.94 16.96
N LYS A 160 9.72 0.16 16.21
CA LYS A 160 10.75 1.19 16.42
C LYS A 160 10.18 2.48 16.98
N MET A 161 8.85 2.60 17.09
CA MET A 161 8.17 3.79 17.59
C MET A 161 8.02 3.75 19.11
N LYS A 162 7.93 4.92 19.70
CA LYS A 162 7.65 5.06 21.14
C LYS A 162 6.18 4.74 21.41
N LYS A 163 5.85 4.23 22.60
CA LYS A 163 4.47 3.94 23.02
C LYS A 163 3.54 5.16 23.03
N THR A 164 4.10 6.37 23.06
CA THR A 164 3.37 7.64 23.04
C THR A 164 3.11 8.15 21.62
N GLU A 165 3.68 7.50 20.60
CA GLU A 165 3.50 7.84 19.19
C GLU A 165 2.33 7.06 18.60
N SER A 166 1.66 7.66 17.63
CA SER A 166 0.48 7.09 16.97
C SER A 166 0.71 6.91 15.47
N ILE A 167 0.17 5.81 14.95
CA ILE A 167 0.12 5.51 13.52
C ILE A 167 -1.36 5.46 13.13
N VAL A 168 -1.69 6.11 12.01
CA VAL A 168 -2.98 5.92 11.34
C VAL A 168 -2.72 5.15 10.05
N VAL A 169 -3.48 4.09 9.82
CA VAL A 169 -3.44 3.31 8.59
C VAL A 169 -4.78 3.43 7.89
N THR A 170 -4.76 3.79 6.61
CA THR A 170 -5.96 3.83 5.79
C THR A 170 -6.36 2.41 5.40
N LEU A 171 -7.42 1.91 6.03
CA LEU A 171 -8.02 0.62 5.71
C LEU A 171 -9.04 0.82 4.58
N SER A 172 -8.56 0.88 3.34
CA SER A 172 -9.31 1.35 2.18
C SER A 172 -10.26 0.33 1.56
N GLY A 173 -10.31 -0.89 2.07
CA GLY A 173 -11.19 -1.93 1.54
C GLY A 173 -11.32 -3.15 2.45
N ARG A 174 -12.39 -3.91 2.22
CA ARG A 174 -12.71 -5.17 2.89
C ARG A 174 -12.15 -6.36 2.11
N GLY A 175 -11.74 -7.41 2.79
CA GLY A 175 -11.01 -8.55 2.23
C GLY A 175 -11.84 -9.80 1.95
N ASP A 176 -13.16 -9.76 2.10
CA ASP A 176 -14.04 -10.89 1.75
C ASP A 176 -13.88 -11.33 0.30
N LYS A 177 -13.63 -10.38 -0.61
CA LYS A 177 -13.32 -10.63 -2.02
C LYS A 177 -12.00 -11.39 -2.24
N ASP A 178 -11.08 -11.35 -1.28
CA ASP A 178 -9.70 -11.84 -1.42
C ASP A 178 -9.48 -13.20 -0.77
N ILE A 179 -10.48 -13.76 -0.10
CA ILE A 179 -10.38 -15.01 0.67
C ILE A 179 -9.86 -16.17 -0.17
N ASP A 180 -10.31 -16.31 -1.41
CA ASP A 180 -9.88 -17.40 -2.28
C ASP A 180 -8.41 -17.24 -2.71
N ILE A 181 -7.97 -16.02 -2.97
CA ILE A 181 -6.56 -15.70 -3.26
C ILE A 181 -5.68 -16.07 -2.05
N VAL A 182 -6.12 -15.69 -0.84
CA VAL A 182 -5.39 -16.00 0.39
C VAL A 182 -5.33 -17.52 0.63
N LYS A 183 -6.45 -18.23 0.45
CA LYS A 183 -6.48 -19.71 0.55
C LYS A 183 -5.53 -20.37 -0.45
N GLU A 184 -5.55 -19.91 -1.71
CA GLU A 184 -4.66 -20.43 -2.75
C GLU A 184 -3.18 -20.21 -2.38
N TYR A 185 -2.83 -18.99 -1.94
CA TYR A 185 -1.47 -18.67 -1.51
C TYR A 185 -1.02 -19.58 -0.35
N LEU A 186 -1.84 -19.68 0.70
CA LEU A 186 -1.55 -20.52 1.87
C LEU A 186 -1.42 -21.99 1.51
N SER A 187 -2.28 -22.52 0.62
CA SER A 187 -2.22 -23.90 0.19
C SER A 187 -0.95 -24.27 -0.59
N LYS A 188 -0.35 -23.29 -1.26
CA LYS A 188 0.93 -23.47 -1.98
C LYS A 188 2.12 -23.45 -1.02
N GLN A 189 2.06 -22.62 0.02
CA GLN A 189 3.14 -22.47 1.00
C GLN A 189 3.12 -23.56 2.08
N TRP A 190 1.91 -24.01 2.48
CA TRP A 190 1.71 -25.05 3.50
C TRP A 190 0.72 -26.10 2.99
N PRO A 191 1.20 -27.17 2.32
CA PRO A 191 0.33 -28.24 1.80
C PRO A 191 -0.56 -28.89 2.85
N GLU A 192 -0.12 -28.94 4.12
CA GLU A 192 -0.93 -29.41 5.25
C GLU A 192 -2.14 -28.51 5.55
N TYR A 193 -2.12 -27.25 5.18
CA TYR A 193 -3.26 -26.33 5.34
C TYR A 193 -4.47 -26.76 4.49
N LYS A 194 -4.19 -27.41 3.36
CA LYS A 194 -5.22 -27.98 2.47
C LYS A 194 -6.04 -29.08 3.15
N LYS A 195 -5.42 -29.90 4.01
CA LYS A 195 -6.11 -31.01 4.69
C LYS A 195 -7.11 -30.52 5.74
N ASN A 196 -6.87 -29.39 6.37
CA ASN A 196 -7.70 -28.85 7.45
C ASN A 196 -8.82 -27.91 6.98
N LEU A 197 -8.83 -27.52 5.69
CA LEU A 197 -9.89 -26.69 5.10
C LEU A 197 -11.04 -27.52 4.49
N ILE A 198 -10.86 -28.84 4.34
CA ILE A 198 -11.82 -29.76 3.68
C ILE A 198 -12.49 -30.69 4.72
N SER A 199 -12.08 -30.65 5.96
CA SER A 199 -12.73 -31.33 7.09
C SER A 199 -13.65 -30.37 7.86
#